data_c6293808fec3ec4ffb7c752710802f9f
#
_entry.id   c6293808fec3ec4ffb7c752710802f9f
#
_cell.length_a   1.000
_cell.length_b   1.000
_cell.length_c   1.000
_cell.angle_alpha   90.00
_cell.angle_beta   90.00
_cell.angle_gamma   90.00
#
_symmetry.space_group_name_H-M   'P 1'
#
loop_
_entity.id
_entity.type
_entity.pdbx_description
1 polymer ?
#
loop_
_entity_poly.entity_id
_entity_poly.type
_entity_poly.pdbx_seq_one_letter_code
_entity_poly.pdbx_strand_id
1 'polypeptide(L)'
;AADMYTPKSVVDKLPAIAVSGPFGAVKEQSSGLYAQKMAELGFLTIAFDPSYTGESGGTPRYVASPDINTEDFCAAVDFLSVQENVDPERIGIIGICGWGGMALNAAAIDTRIKATAAMTMYDMTRVTANGYFDAEDSEQARFEKKKAMNAQRTEDYKNGSYALAGAWL
;
A
#
# COMPACT_ATOMS: atom_id res chain seq x y z
N ALA A 1 -4.84 10.32 -3.66
CA ALA A 1 -3.92 11.32 -4.21
C ALA A 1 -2.68 10.63 -4.77
N ALA A 2 -2.14 11.12 -5.88
CA ALA A 2 -0.96 10.54 -6.52
C ALA A 2 -0.17 11.59 -7.30
N ASP A 3 1.15 11.39 -7.38
CA ASP A 3 2.04 12.09 -8.26
C ASP A 3 2.36 11.21 -9.48
N MET A 4 2.20 11.76 -10.68
CA MET A 4 2.47 11.04 -11.91
C MET A 4 3.77 11.55 -12.55
N TYR A 5 4.62 10.61 -12.98
CA TYR A 5 5.88 10.88 -13.64
C TYR A 5 5.86 10.25 -15.03
N THR A 6 6.15 11.05 -16.05
CA THR A 6 6.18 10.62 -17.44
C THR A 6 7.60 10.74 -17.99
N PRO A 7 8.09 9.76 -18.77
CA PRO A 7 9.36 9.87 -19.48
C PRO A 7 9.40 11.12 -20.37
N LYS A 8 10.58 11.74 -20.52
CA LYS A 8 10.75 12.94 -21.35
C LYS A 8 10.45 12.73 -22.84
N SER A 9 10.63 11.51 -23.32
CA SER A 9 10.38 11.15 -24.73
C SER A 9 9.35 10.02 -24.77
N VAL A 10 8.18 10.31 -25.29
CA VAL A 10 7.11 9.33 -25.50
C VAL A 10 6.92 9.17 -27.01
N VAL A 11 7.15 7.96 -27.54
CA VAL A 11 7.04 7.66 -28.99
C VAL A 11 5.86 6.74 -29.26
N ASP A 12 5.39 6.02 -28.23
CA ASP A 12 4.32 5.01 -28.31
C ASP A 12 3.68 4.83 -26.92
N LYS A 13 2.76 3.89 -26.79
CA LYS A 13 2.18 3.52 -25.49
C LYS A 13 3.25 2.95 -24.57
N LEU A 14 3.29 3.46 -23.35
CA LEU A 14 4.29 3.16 -22.33
C LEU A 14 3.85 2.00 -21.44
N PRO A 15 4.79 1.17 -20.96
CA PRO A 15 4.52 0.36 -19.77
C PRO A 15 4.33 1.28 -18.57
N ALA A 16 3.49 0.88 -17.61
CA ALA A 16 3.20 1.71 -16.46
C ALA A 16 3.44 0.98 -15.13
N ILE A 17 3.73 1.75 -14.07
CA ILE A 17 3.98 1.21 -12.74
C ILE A 17 3.29 2.08 -11.68
N ALA A 18 2.53 1.45 -10.79
CA ALA A 18 2.05 2.08 -9.57
C ALA A 18 2.95 1.72 -8.38
N VAL A 19 3.31 2.72 -7.57
CA VAL A 19 4.25 2.58 -6.46
C VAL A 19 3.63 3.10 -5.18
N SER A 20 3.69 2.32 -4.08
CA SER A 20 3.29 2.78 -2.75
C SER A 20 4.09 2.13 -1.62
N GLY A 21 4.05 2.76 -0.44
CA GLY A 21 4.75 2.35 0.78
C GLY A 21 6.00 3.19 1.09
N PRO A 22 6.64 2.98 2.23
CA PRO A 22 6.31 2.05 3.33
C PRO A 22 5.14 2.52 4.21
N PHE A 23 4.85 1.80 5.31
CA PHE A 23 3.83 2.21 6.30
C PHE A 23 4.12 3.61 6.84
N GLY A 24 3.07 4.45 6.88
CA GLY A 24 3.15 5.82 7.38
C GLY A 24 3.89 6.80 6.46
N ALA A 25 4.42 6.35 5.33
CA ALA A 25 5.01 7.22 4.32
C ALA A 25 3.95 7.84 3.40
N VAL A 26 4.34 8.92 2.76
CA VAL A 26 3.56 9.63 1.75
C VAL A 26 4.24 9.57 0.39
N LYS A 27 3.49 9.86 -0.67
CA LYS A 27 3.89 9.71 -2.08
C LYS A 27 5.20 10.44 -2.45
N GLU A 28 5.53 11.52 -1.75
CA GLU A 28 6.74 12.32 -1.97
C GLU A 28 8.02 11.66 -1.43
N GLN A 29 7.89 10.62 -0.61
CA GLN A 29 9.03 9.92 0.02
C GLN A 29 9.54 8.77 -0.85
N SER A 30 9.74 7.57 -0.29
CA SER A 30 10.36 6.44 -1.01
C SER A 30 9.59 6.08 -2.27
N SER A 31 8.26 6.06 -2.24
CA SER A 31 7.44 5.73 -3.41
C SER A 31 7.66 6.73 -4.55
N GLY A 32 7.75 8.03 -4.25
CA GLY A 32 8.06 9.07 -5.23
C GLY A 32 9.45 8.90 -5.83
N LEU A 33 10.46 8.58 -4.99
CA LEU A 33 11.82 8.33 -5.48
C LEU A 33 11.85 7.13 -6.47
N TYR A 34 11.21 6.02 -6.11
CA TYR A 34 11.12 4.85 -7.02
C TYR A 34 10.36 5.18 -8.29
N ALA A 35 9.23 5.88 -8.18
CA ALA A 35 8.45 6.28 -9.34
C ALA A 35 9.27 7.16 -10.31
N GLN A 36 10.00 8.16 -9.79
CA GLN A 36 10.90 9.00 -10.60
C GLN A 36 11.97 8.17 -11.30
N LYS A 37 12.63 7.26 -10.59
CA LYS A 37 13.68 6.41 -11.17
C LYS A 37 13.14 5.47 -12.25
N MET A 38 11.97 4.92 -12.06
CA MET A 38 11.34 4.08 -13.10
C MET A 38 10.89 4.92 -14.30
N ALA A 39 10.47 6.17 -14.10
CA ALA A 39 10.18 7.08 -15.21
C ALA A 39 11.43 7.41 -16.04
N GLU A 40 12.59 7.59 -15.40
CA GLU A 40 13.88 7.74 -16.10
C GLU A 40 14.23 6.51 -16.97
N LEU A 41 13.72 5.33 -16.61
CA LEU A 41 13.89 4.07 -17.35
C LEU A 41 12.83 3.82 -18.44
N GLY A 42 11.90 4.75 -18.64
CA GLY A 42 10.93 4.70 -19.73
C GLY A 42 9.53 4.20 -19.36
N PHE A 43 9.21 4.10 -18.07
CA PHE A 43 7.87 3.76 -17.60
C PHE A 43 7.04 5.02 -17.32
N LEU A 44 5.74 5.01 -17.60
CA LEU A 44 4.84 5.95 -16.96
C LEU A 44 4.59 5.46 -15.53
N THR A 45 4.78 6.32 -14.55
CA THR A 45 4.67 5.87 -13.15
C THR A 45 3.79 6.79 -12.32
N ILE A 46 3.14 6.20 -11.32
CA ILE A 46 2.48 6.95 -10.25
C ILE A 46 3.03 6.52 -8.89
N ALA A 47 3.28 7.49 -8.02
CA ALA A 47 3.44 7.29 -6.59
C ALA A 47 2.15 7.76 -5.91
N PHE A 48 1.51 6.93 -5.11
CA PHE A 48 0.22 7.28 -4.51
C PHE A 48 0.22 7.17 -2.98
N ASP A 49 -0.53 8.08 -2.37
CA ASP A 49 -0.91 7.98 -0.97
C ASP A 49 -2.03 6.95 -0.84
N PRO A 50 -1.89 5.97 0.03
CA PRO A 50 -2.98 5.04 0.28
C PRO A 50 -4.19 5.71 0.92
N SER A 51 -5.33 5.07 0.85
CA SER A 51 -6.54 5.50 1.56
C SER A 51 -6.22 5.81 3.02
N TYR A 52 -6.80 6.86 3.54
CA TYR A 52 -6.63 7.37 4.91
C TYR A 52 -5.25 7.98 5.25
N THR A 53 -4.33 8.09 4.29
CA THR A 53 -2.96 8.60 4.51
C THR A 53 -2.65 9.76 3.58
N GLY A 54 -1.72 10.63 3.98
CA GLY A 54 -1.27 11.77 3.19
C GLY A 54 -2.41 12.67 2.71
N GLU A 55 -2.46 12.98 1.44
CA GLU A 55 -3.52 13.77 0.79
C GLU A 55 -4.71 12.92 0.34
N SER A 56 -4.63 11.59 0.41
CA SER A 56 -5.78 10.72 0.16
C SER A 56 -6.83 10.85 1.26
N GLY A 57 -8.10 10.72 0.87
CA GLY A 57 -9.24 10.87 1.76
C GLY A 57 -9.43 9.68 2.70
N GLY A 58 -10.50 9.78 3.50
CA GLY A 58 -10.94 8.74 4.43
C GLY A 58 -10.85 9.14 5.90
N THR A 59 -11.78 8.61 6.68
CA THR A 59 -11.89 8.80 8.13
C THR A 59 -12.21 7.46 8.77
N PRO A 60 -11.52 7.05 9.87
CA PRO A 60 -10.44 7.77 10.56
C PRO A 60 -9.15 7.85 9.74
N ARG A 61 -8.23 8.76 10.13
CA ARG A 61 -6.92 8.87 9.47
C ARG A 61 -5.97 7.77 9.96
N TYR A 62 -4.95 7.49 9.14
CA TYR A 62 -3.85 6.55 9.45
C TYR A 62 -4.32 5.11 9.65
N VAL A 63 -5.35 4.71 8.92
CA VAL A 63 -5.79 3.31 8.90
C VAL A 63 -4.86 2.50 8.00
N ALA A 64 -4.42 1.35 8.50
CA ALA A 64 -3.79 0.32 7.70
C ALA A 64 -4.70 -0.91 7.69
N SER A 65 -5.18 -1.30 6.52
CA SER A 65 -6.07 -2.45 6.34
C SER A 65 -5.60 -3.28 5.15
N PRO A 66 -5.30 -4.58 5.32
CA PRO A 66 -4.92 -5.43 4.20
C PRO A 66 -5.90 -5.38 3.03
N ASP A 67 -7.19 -5.39 3.32
CA ASP A 67 -8.24 -5.38 2.30
C ASP A 67 -8.30 -4.05 1.54
N ILE A 68 -8.38 -2.94 2.27
CA ILE A 68 -8.48 -1.60 1.68
C ILE A 68 -7.20 -1.25 0.92
N ASN A 69 -6.03 -1.56 1.48
CA ASN A 69 -4.76 -1.19 0.87
C ASN A 69 -4.37 -2.12 -0.29
N THR A 70 -4.90 -3.33 -0.35
CA THR A 70 -4.88 -4.17 -1.56
C THR A 70 -5.70 -3.52 -2.66
N GLU A 71 -6.91 -3.06 -2.34
CA GLU A 71 -7.80 -2.35 -3.27
C GLU A 71 -7.19 -1.02 -3.78
N ASP A 72 -6.42 -0.31 -2.95
CA ASP A 72 -5.70 0.90 -3.37
C ASP A 72 -4.77 0.62 -4.57
N PHE A 73 -4.09 -0.54 -4.61
CA PHE A 73 -3.30 -0.95 -5.78
C PHE A 73 -4.18 -1.26 -6.99
N CYS A 74 -5.30 -1.95 -6.81
CA CYS A 74 -6.23 -2.24 -7.90
C CYS A 74 -6.81 -0.94 -8.48
N ALA A 75 -7.19 0.02 -7.63
CA ALA A 75 -7.64 1.35 -8.05
C ALA A 75 -6.55 2.15 -8.78
N ALA A 76 -5.30 2.02 -8.37
CA ALA A 76 -4.17 2.61 -9.09
C ALA A 76 -3.99 1.99 -10.48
N VAL A 77 -4.21 0.69 -10.62
CA VAL A 77 -4.23 -0.03 -11.92
C VAL A 77 -5.40 0.41 -12.77
N ASP A 78 -6.60 0.62 -12.19
CA ASP A 78 -7.76 1.20 -12.91
C ASP A 78 -7.39 2.54 -13.53
N PHE A 79 -6.79 3.42 -12.73
CA PHE A 79 -6.36 4.74 -13.21
C PHE A 79 -5.35 4.64 -14.35
N LEU A 80 -4.32 3.79 -14.22
CA LEU A 80 -3.31 3.61 -15.26
C LEU A 80 -3.88 3.00 -16.54
N SER A 81 -4.81 2.06 -16.41
CA SER A 81 -5.40 1.34 -17.56
C SER A 81 -6.17 2.23 -18.53
N VAL A 82 -6.66 3.38 -18.07
CA VAL A 82 -7.44 4.32 -18.89
C VAL A 82 -6.63 5.49 -19.43
N GLN A 83 -5.33 5.57 -19.12
CA GLN A 83 -4.46 6.63 -19.66
C GLN A 83 -4.18 6.36 -21.14
N GLU A 84 -4.33 7.39 -21.99
CA GLU A 84 -4.17 7.28 -23.45
C GLU A 84 -2.77 6.80 -23.87
N ASN A 85 -1.75 7.19 -23.10
CA ASN A 85 -0.34 6.88 -23.36
C ASN A 85 0.17 5.64 -22.61
N VAL A 86 -0.70 4.85 -21.97
CA VAL A 86 -0.36 3.59 -21.29
C VAL A 86 -0.77 2.40 -22.14
N ASP A 87 0.08 1.38 -22.17
CA ASP A 87 -0.26 0.05 -22.66
C ASP A 87 -0.88 -0.76 -21.50
N PRO A 88 -2.20 -1.03 -21.53
CA PRO A 88 -2.87 -1.73 -20.43
C PRO A 88 -2.38 -3.19 -20.26
N GLU A 89 -1.71 -3.76 -21.27
CA GLU A 89 -1.12 -5.10 -21.16
C GLU A 89 0.28 -5.09 -20.54
N ARG A 90 0.81 -3.91 -20.14
CA ARG A 90 2.14 -3.76 -19.54
C ARG A 90 2.10 -2.90 -18.27
N ILE A 91 1.22 -3.26 -17.34
CA ILE A 91 1.11 -2.59 -16.04
C ILE A 91 1.75 -3.44 -14.95
N GLY A 92 2.63 -2.83 -14.16
CA GLY A 92 3.25 -3.42 -12.99
C GLY A 92 3.01 -2.61 -11.73
N ILE A 93 3.36 -3.19 -10.58
CA ILE A 93 3.26 -2.52 -9.29
C ILE A 93 4.53 -2.72 -8.45
N ILE A 94 4.84 -1.75 -7.61
CA ILE A 94 5.93 -1.82 -6.63
C ILE A 94 5.34 -1.52 -5.25
N GLY A 95 5.47 -2.49 -4.34
CA GLY A 95 5.13 -2.33 -2.93
C GLY A 95 6.38 -2.32 -2.06
N ILE A 96 6.51 -1.34 -1.16
CA ILE A 96 7.70 -1.16 -0.32
C ILE A 96 7.35 -1.46 1.14
N CYS A 97 8.17 -2.26 1.82
CA CYS A 97 8.01 -2.66 3.22
C CYS A 97 6.68 -3.44 3.41
N GLY A 98 5.82 -3.07 4.35
CA GLY A 98 4.51 -3.70 4.54
C GLY A 98 3.60 -3.65 3.30
N TRP A 99 3.78 -2.65 2.44
CA TRP A 99 3.07 -2.53 1.16
C TRP A 99 3.48 -3.57 0.13
N GLY A 100 4.63 -4.21 0.31
CA GLY A 100 5.03 -5.36 -0.50
C GLY A 100 4.04 -6.53 -0.37
N GLY A 101 3.53 -6.80 0.83
CA GLY A 101 2.48 -7.80 1.06
C GLY A 101 1.16 -7.43 0.37
N MET A 102 0.74 -6.16 0.46
CA MET A 102 -0.48 -5.68 -0.21
C MET A 102 -0.36 -5.75 -1.73
N ALA A 103 0.83 -5.44 -2.27
CA ALA A 103 1.10 -5.58 -3.71
C ALA A 103 1.00 -7.05 -4.17
N LEU A 104 1.50 -8.01 -3.40
CA LEU A 104 1.35 -9.44 -3.71
C LEU A 104 -0.11 -9.88 -3.66
N ASN A 105 -0.90 -9.39 -2.68
CA ASN A 105 -2.33 -9.67 -2.62
C ASN A 105 -3.06 -9.10 -3.86
N ALA A 106 -2.76 -7.86 -4.26
CA ALA A 106 -3.34 -7.25 -5.46
C ALA A 106 -2.98 -8.06 -6.72
N ALA A 107 -1.71 -8.46 -6.87
CA ALA A 107 -1.28 -9.29 -8.00
C ALA A 107 -1.95 -10.67 -8.04
N ALA A 108 -2.36 -11.21 -6.91
CA ALA A 108 -3.05 -12.49 -6.83
C ALA A 108 -4.51 -12.42 -7.30
N ILE A 109 -5.14 -11.24 -7.28
CA ILE A 109 -6.56 -11.06 -7.60
C ILE A 109 -6.81 -10.23 -8.86
N ASP A 110 -5.85 -9.39 -9.28
CA ASP A 110 -5.98 -8.53 -10.47
C ASP A 110 -5.06 -8.99 -11.60
N THR A 111 -5.64 -9.61 -12.62
CA THR A 111 -4.91 -10.18 -13.77
C THR A 111 -4.30 -9.12 -14.70
N ARG A 112 -4.64 -7.85 -14.53
CA ARG A 112 -4.04 -6.72 -15.27
C ARG A 112 -2.63 -6.40 -14.78
N ILE A 113 -2.28 -6.82 -13.56
CA ILE A 113 -0.95 -6.67 -12.99
C ILE A 113 -0.03 -7.74 -13.59
N LYS A 114 0.90 -7.32 -14.46
CA LYS A 114 1.80 -8.24 -15.20
C LYS A 114 3.14 -8.46 -14.49
N ALA A 115 3.52 -7.55 -13.61
CA ALA A 115 4.76 -7.65 -12.83
C ALA A 115 4.59 -7.01 -11.46
N THR A 116 5.19 -7.62 -10.45
CA THR A 116 5.15 -7.10 -9.07
C THR A 116 6.54 -7.15 -8.46
N ALA A 117 6.97 -6.03 -7.89
CA ALA A 117 8.16 -5.98 -7.06
C ALA A 117 7.77 -5.70 -5.60
N ALA A 118 8.07 -6.65 -4.71
CA ALA A 118 7.91 -6.52 -3.28
C ALA A 118 9.28 -6.25 -2.65
N MET A 119 9.51 -5.01 -2.22
CA MET A 119 10.82 -4.55 -1.76
C MET A 119 10.86 -4.47 -0.25
N THR A 120 11.89 -5.08 0.36
CA THR A 120 12.04 -5.13 1.84
C THR A 120 10.73 -5.51 2.55
N MET A 121 10.04 -6.50 1.99
CA MET A 121 8.68 -6.87 2.38
C MET A 121 8.59 -7.42 3.79
N TYR A 122 7.53 -7.02 4.47
CA TYR A 122 7.03 -7.68 5.68
C TYR A 122 5.64 -8.27 5.43
N ASP A 123 5.40 -9.46 5.95
CA ASP A 123 4.05 -9.95 6.18
C ASP A 123 3.50 -9.28 7.45
N MET A 124 2.82 -8.15 7.26
CA MET A 124 2.32 -7.34 8.38
C MET A 124 1.28 -8.07 9.23
N THR A 125 0.52 -8.98 8.64
CA THR A 125 -0.48 -9.76 9.36
C THR A 125 0.18 -10.78 10.28
N ARG A 126 1.22 -11.47 9.80
CA ARG A 126 2.01 -12.42 10.57
C ARG A 126 2.80 -11.73 11.67
N VAL A 127 3.48 -10.63 11.35
CA VAL A 127 4.24 -9.85 12.36
C VAL A 127 3.32 -9.35 13.47
N THR A 128 2.14 -8.83 13.13
CA THR A 128 1.18 -8.38 14.14
C THR A 128 0.65 -9.53 15.00
N ALA A 129 0.44 -10.70 14.39
CA ALA A 129 -0.07 -11.88 15.11
C ALA A 129 0.98 -12.55 16.00
N ASN A 130 2.20 -12.71 15.49
CA ASN A 130 3.19 -13.62 16.05
C ASN A 130 4.49 -12.90 16.51
N GLY A 131 4.61 -11.58 16.30
CA GLY A 131 5.85 -10.85 16.51
C GLY A 131 6.89 -11.09 15.42
N TYR A 132 8.03 -10.42 15.52
CA TYR A 132 9.15 -10.63 14.61
C TYR A 132 9.71 -12.05 14.77
N PHE A 133 9.94 -12.72 13.64
CA PHE A 133 10.44 -14.11 13.58
C PHE A 133 9.56 -15.13 14.33
N ASP A 134 8.27 -14.83 14.48
CA ASP A 134 7.30 -15.61 15.25
C ASP A 134 7.70 -15.80 16.74
N ALA A 135 8.48 -14.86 17.29
CA ALA A 135 8.96 -14.95 18.66
C ALA A 135 7.85 -14.89 19.73
N GLU A 136 6.66 -14.42 19.36
CA GLU A 136 5.48 -14.32 20.21
C GLU A 136 4.34 -15.23 19.72
N ASP A 137 4.65 -16.29 18.95
CA ASP A 137 3.63 -17.22 18.43
C ASP A 137 2.99 -18.02 19.56
N SER A 138 1.83 -17.53 20.01
CA SER A 138 1.04 -18.12 21.07
C SER A 138 -0.45 -17.83 20.82
N GLU A 139 -1.26 -18.84 20.87
CA GLU A 139 -2.73 -18.69 20.74
C GLU A 139 -3.27 -17.76 21.84
N GLN A 140 -2.80 -17.95 23.07
CA GLN A 140 -3.20 -17.11 24.20
C GLN A 140 -2.80 -15.65 23.99
N ALA A 141 -1.58 -15.38 23.53
CA ALA A 141 -1.11 -14.02 23.24
C ALA A 141 -1.96 -13.34 22.15
N ARG A 142 -2.26 -14.07 21.07
CA ARG A 142 -3.16 -13.58 20.01
C ARG A 142 -4.57 -13.29 20.51
N PHE A 143 -5.10 -14.14 21.39
CA PHE A 143 -6.42 -13.93 22.00
C PHE A 143 -6.42 -12.65 22.85
N GLU A 144 -5.44 -12.45 23.73
CA GLU A 144 -5.37 -11.27 24.57
C GLU A 144 -5.17 -9.98 23.74
N LYS A 145 -4.34 -10.00 22.69
CA LYS A 145 -4.21 -8.89 21.75
C LYS A 145 -5.58 -8.54 21.11
N LYS A 146 -6.32 -9.52 20.61
CA LYS A 146 -7.66 -9.29 20.03
C LYS A 146 -8.65 -8.75 21.05
N LYS A 147 -8.62 -9.28 22.27
CA LYS A 147 -9.48 -8.81 23.38
C LYS A 147 -9.19 -7.34 23.72
N ALA A 148 -7.92 -6.97 23.81
CA ALA A 148 -7.52 -5.57 24.06
C ALA A 148 -7.96 -4.64 22.92
N MET A 149 -7.76 -5.03 21.66
CA MET A 149 -8.21 -4.24 20.51
C MET A 149 -9.75 -4.09 20.48
N ASN A 150 -10.49 -5.13 20.83
CA ASN A 150 -11.95 -5.07 20.89
C ASN A 150 -12.46 -4.17 22.02
N ALA A 151 -11.78 -4.18 23.17
CA ALA A 151 -12.07 -3.26 24.26
C ALA A 151 -11.81 -1.80 23.85
N GLN A 152 -10.64 -1.54 23.21
CA GLN A 152 -10.32 -0.22 22.68
C GLN A 152 -11.35 0.26 21.65
N ARG A 153 -11.78 -0.60 20.72
CA ARG A 153 -12.82 -0.27 19.74
C ARG A 153 -14.13 0.17 20.42
N THR A 154 -14.48 -0.43 21.55
CA THR A 154 -15.66 -0.04 22.34
C THR A 154 -15.50 1.36 22.94
N GLU A 155 -14.31 1.66 23.47
CA GLU A 155 -14.02 3.00 24.03
C GLU A 155 -13.98 4.08 22.93
N ASP A 156 -13.36 3.77 21.78
CA ASP A 156 -13.34 4.66 20.62
C ASP A 156 -14.76 5.01 20.14
N TYR A 157 -15.64 4.01 20.08
CA TYR A 157 -17.05 4.24 19.72
C TYR A 157 -17.78 5.13 20.72
N LYS A 158 -17.60 4.89 22.02
CA LYS A 158 -18.21 5.72 23.08
C LYS A 158 -17.75 7.17 23.04
N ASN A 159 -16.48 7.38 22.75
CA ASN A 159 -15.84 8.69 22.79
C ASN A 159 -15.92 9.45 21.46
N GLY A 160 -16.33 8.79 20.36
CA GLY A 160 -16.30 9.36 19.01
C GLY A 160 -14.89 9.73 18.55
N SER A 161 -13.87 9.00 19.03
CA SER A 161 -12.46 9.22 18.74
C SER A 161 -11.76 7.89 18.49
N TYR A 162 -10.51 7.93 18.03
CA TYR A 162 -9.73 6.73 17.67
C TYR A 162 -8.37 6.77 18.35
N ALA A 163 -8.03 5.71 19.07
CA ALA A 163 -6.67 5.54 19.57
C ALA A 163 -5.75 5.07 18.40
N LEU A 164 -4.57 5.69 18.30
CA LEU A 164 -3.56 5.28 17.33
C LEU A 164 -2.69 4.16 17.91
N ALA A 165 -2.41 3.12 17.12
CA ALA A 165 -1.63 1.95 17.55
C ALA A 165 -0.23 2.32 18.07
N GLY A 166 0.41 3.34 17.53
CA GLY A 166 1.72 3.83 18.01
C GLY A 166 1.75 4.39 19.42
N ALA A 167 0.61 4.57 20.05
CA ALA A 167 0.54 4.97 21.47
C ALA A 167 0.83 3.80 22.44
N TRP A 168 1.02 2.57 21.93
CA TRP A 168 1.19 1.35 22.69
C TRP A 168 2.55 0.65 22.45
N LEU A 169 3.47 1.30 21.71
CA LEU A 169 4.84 0.81 21.44
C LEU A 169 5.85 1.50 22.33
#